data_b6793365ebe92e2073c86c7aef028adc
#
_entry.id   b6793365ebe92e2073c86c7aef028adc
#
_cell.length_a   1.000
_cell.length_b   1.000
_cell.length_c   1.000
_cell.angle_alpha   90.00
_cell.angle_beta   90.00
_cell.angle_gamma   90.00
#
_symmetry.space_group_name_H-M   'P 1'
#
loop_
_entity.id
_entity.type
_entity.pdbx_description
1 polymer ?
#
loop_
_entity_poly.entity_id
_entity_poly.type
_entity_poly.pdbx_seq_one_letter_code
_entity_poly.pdbx_strand_id
1 'polypeptide(L)'
;MLTDRQIKLVVGSLLHDIGKVVYRSGDGRNHSTSGYDFLKNEAKIEDAELLNCVRYHHGKYLKNAQIAADDLAYITYYADNVAAFTDRREASEQEDGFDKTIPLDSVFNILNGNCLLYTSPSPRD
;
A
#
# COMPACT_ATOMS: atom_id res chain seq x y z
N MET A 1 -2.43 23.34 11.82
CA MET A 1 -2.73 22.03 12.45
C MET A 1 -3.63 21.21 11.52
N LEU A 2 -3.34 19.92 11.37
CA LEU A 2 -4.15 19.04 10.56
C LEU A 2 -5.50 18.74 11.22
N THR A 3 -6.55 18.70 10.42
CA THR A 3 -7.86 18.22 10.89
C THR A 3 -7.84 16.72 11.10
N ASP A 4 -8.81 16.19 11.83
CA ASP A 4 -8.95 14.74 12.02
C ASP A 4 -9.06 14.01 10.69
N ARG A 5 -9.81 14.57 9.75
CA ARG A 5 -9.97 13.98 8.43
C ARG A 5 -8.68 13.97 7.62
N GLN A 6 -7.88 15.02 7.73
CA GLN A 6 -6.55 15.08 7.10
C GLN A 6 -5.61 14.04 7.72
N ILE A 7 -5.65 13.85 9.03
CA ILE A 7 -4.86 12.82 9.71
C ILE A 7 -5.25 11.43 9.22
N LYS A 8 -6.54 11.15 9.11
CA LYS A 8 -7.02 9.87 8.57
C LYS A 8 -6.53 9.63 7.15
N LEU A 9 -6.53 10.66 6.32
CA LEU A 9 -6.04 10.58 4.95
C LEU A 9 -4.54 10.26 4.93
N VAL A 10 -3.75 10.95 5.73
CA VAL A 10 -2.31 10.72 5.80
C VAL A 10 -2.02 9.30 6.27
N VAL A 11 -2.63 8.87 7.36
CA VAL A 11 -2.40 7.52 7.91
C VAL A 11 -2.90 6.45 6.96
N GLY A 12 -4.10 6.62 6.41
CA GLY A 12 -4.66 5.67 5.46
C GLY A 12 -3.81 5.55 4.21
N SER A 13 -3.28 6.66 3.71
CA SER A 13 -2.40 6.65 2.54
C SER A 13 -1.05 6.00 2.84
N LEU A 14 -0.49 6.24 4.01
CA LEU A 14 0.75 5.58 4.44
C LEU A 14 0.57 4.07 4.54
N LEU A 15 -0.60 3.62 4.94
CA LEU A 15 -0.89 2.21 5.19
C LEU A 15 -1.58 1.52 4.01
N HIS A 16 -1.85 2.21 2.91
CA HIS A 16 -2.67 1.64 1.84
C HIS A 16 -2.13 0.34 1.27
N ASP A 17 -0.82 0.19 1.25
CA ASP A 17 -0.13 -1.00 0.75
C ASP A 17 0.35 -1.96 1.83
N ILE A 18 -0.09 -1.79 3.08
CA ILE A 18 0.36 -2.66 4.18
C ILE A 18 0.05 -4.14 3.90
N GLY A 19 -0.99 -4.40 3.13
CA GLY A 19 -1.35 -5.76 2.74
C GLY A 19 -0.27 -6.49 1.95
N LYS A 20 0.63 -5.77 1.30
CA LYS A 20 1.76 -6.40 0.60
C LYS A 20 2.69 -7.12 1.57
N VAL A 21 2.86 -6.58 2.78
CA VAL A 21 3.64 -7.23 3.83
C VAL A 21 2.93 -8.47 4.33
N VAL A 22 1.63 -8.36 4.60
CA VAL A 22 0.79 -9.49 5.04
C VAL A 22 0.77 -10.58 3.96
N TYR A 23 0.62 -10.18 2.70
CA TYR A 23 0.62 -11.10 1.58
C TYR A 23 1.94 -11.87 1.48
N ARG A 24 3.07 -11.22 1.75
CA ARG A 24 4.38 -11.86 1.74
C ARG A 24 4.54 -12.89 2.86
N SER A 25 3.80 -12.76 3.93
CA SER A 25 3.85 -13.72 5.03
C SER A 25 2.95 -14.94 4.81
N GLY A 26 2.36 -15.08 3.63
CA GLY A 26 1.64 -16.29 3.26
C GLY A 26 0.14 -16.12 3.04
N ASP A 27 -0.40 -14.93 3.22
CA ASP A 27 -1.80 -14.66 2.91
C ASP A 27 -1.97 -14.64 1.38
N GLY A 28 -2.76 -15.54 0.85
CA GLY A 28 -2.97 -15.67 -0.61
C GLY A 28 -3.98 -14.71 -1.20
N ARG A 29 -4.62 -13.88 -0.38
CA ARG A 29 -5.60 -12.90 -0.86
C ARG A 29 -4.90 -11.70 -1.48
N ASN A 30 -5.66 -10.87 -2.20
CA ASN A 30 -5.10 -9.63 -2.72
C ASN A 30 -4.72 -8.69 -1.55
N HIS A 31 -3.72 -7.84 -1.77
CA HIS A 31 -3.17 -7.03 -0.68
C HIS A 31 -4.14 -5.98 -0.14
N SER A 32 -5.12 -5.53 -0.92
CA SER A 32 -6.14 -4.60 -0.42
C SER A 32 -7.00 -5.25 0.65
N THR A 33 -7.45 -6.48 0.40
CA THR A 33 -8.25 -7.24 1.36
C THR A 33 -7.40 -7.65 2.58
N SER A 34 -6.20 -8.14 2.36
CA SER A 34 -5.29 -8.54 3.44
C SER A 34 -4.94 -7.36 4.32
N GLY A 35 -4.66 -6.20 3.73
CA GLY A 35 -4.37 -4.99 4.48
C GLY A 35 -5.56 -4.50 5.29
N TYR A 36 -6.73 -4.50 4.69
CA TYR A 36 -7.97 -4.11 5.39
C TYR A 36 -8.21 -5.01 6.61
N ASP A 37 -8.14 -6.32 6.43
CA ASP A 37 -8.40 -7.27 7.52
C ASP A 37 -7.33 -7.15 8.61
N PHE A 38 -6.07 -6.97 8.24
CA PHE A 38 -5.00 -6.77 9.20
C PHE A 38 -5.24 -5.54 10.08
N LEU A 39 -5.55 -4.41 9.45
CA LEU A 39 -5.77 -3.17 10.18
C LEU A 39 -7.00 -3.27 11.07
N LYS A 40 -8.06 -3.91 10.61
CA LYS A 40 -9.29 -4.04 11.36
C LYS A 40 -9.16 -5.03 12.51
N ASN A 41 -8.57 -6.18 12.28
CA ASN A 41 -8.59 -7.29 13.23
C ASN A 41 -7.36 -7.32 14.13
N GLU A 42 -6.17 -7.00 13.61
CA GLU A 42 -4.93 -7.05 14.36
C GLU A 42 -4.58 -5.69 14.96
N ALA A 43 -4.63 -4.63 14.15
CA ALA A 43 -4.33 -3.28 14.63
C ALA A 43 -5.52 -2.61 15.32
N LYS A 44 -6.70 -3.22 15.25
CA LYS A 44 -7.92 -2.74 15.93
C LYS A 44 -8.35 -1.34 15.47
N ILE A 45 -8.13 -1.01 14.21
CA ILE A 45 -8.58 0.25 13.63
C ILE A 45 -10.03 0.09 13.19
N GLU A 46 -10.91 0.95 13.69
CA GLU A 46 -12.35 0.88 13.41
C GLU A 46 -12.84 2.02 12.51
N ASP A 47 -11.99 2.99 12.20
CA ASP A 47 -12.37 4.14 11.39
C ASP A 47 -12.61 3.73 9.93
N ALA A 48 -13.85 3.88 9.48
CA ALA A 48 -14.28 3.44 8.15
C ALA A 48 -13.57 4.20 7.03
N GLU A 49 -13.38 5.51 7.16
CA GLU A 49 -12.73 6.32 6.13
C GLU A 49 -11.26 5.93 5.96
N LEU A 50 -10.55 5.68 7.06
CA LEU A 50 -9.17 5.22 7.03
C LEU A 50 -9.08 3.84 6.41
N LEU A 51 -9.93 2.91 6.83
CA LEU A 51 -9.96 1.55 6.29
C LEU A 51 -10.29 1.53 4.80
N ASN A 52 -11.14 2.43 4.34
CA ASN A 52 -11.50 2.53 2.92
C ASN A 52 -10.31 2.95 2.06
N CYS A 53 -9.40 3.78 2.58
CA CYS A 53 -8.16 4.14 1.89
C CYS A 53 -7.34 2.89 1.55
N VAL A 54 -7.32 1.91 2.43
CA VAL A 54 -6.59 0.66 2.23
C VAL A 54 -7.37 -0.31 1.34
N ARG A 55 -8.66 -0.46 1.62
CA ARG A 55 -9.51 -1.45 0.93
C ARG A 55 -9.75 -1.10 -0.53
N TYR A 56 -9.93 0.18 -0.83
CA TYR A 56 -10.38 0.65 -2.14
C TYR A 56 -9.38 1.50 -2.89
N HIS A 57 -8.09 1.32 -2.68
CA HIS A 57 -7.09 2.13 -3.39
C HIS A 57 -6.86 1.67 -4.84
N HIS A 58 -7.42 0.56 -5.26
CA HIS A 58 -7.39 0.12 -6.66
C HIS A 58 -8.70 0.43 -7.37
N GLY A 59 -8.60 0.93 -8.60
CA GLY A 59 -9.77 1.35 -9.37
C GLY A 59 -10.83 0.27 -9.55
N LYS A 60 -10.43 -0.98 -9.72
CA LYS A 60 -11.38 -2.07 -9.90
C LYS A 60 -12.28 -2.32 -8.68
N TYR A 61 -11.75 -2.06 -7.49
CA TYR A 61 -12.54 -2.18 -6.28
C TYR A 61 -13.30 -0.90 -5.99
N LEU A 62 -12.66 0.25 -6.24
CA LEU A 62 -13.23 1.56 -5.96
C LEU A 62 -14.50 1.82 -6.76
N LYS A 63 -14.51 1.46 -8.04
CA LYS A 63 -15.67 1.74 -8.89
C LYS A 63 -16.93 0.96 -8.49
N ASN A 64 -16.78 -0.15 -7.79
CA ASN A 64 -17.88 -0.96 -7.29
C ASN A 64 -18.15 -0.75 -5.79
N ALA A 65 -17.39 0.11 -5.15
CA ALA A 65 -17.56 0.39 -3.73
C ALA A 65 -18.80 1.24 -3.47
N GLN A 66 -19.53 0.90 -2.43
CA GLN A 66 -20.70 1.67 -1.99
C GLN A 66 -20.26 2.62 -0.89
N ILE A 67 -19.50 3.63 -1.27
CA ILE A 67 -18.96 4.62 -0.35
C ILE A 67 -19.41 6.03 -0.79
N ALA A 68 -19.30 7.00 0.12
CA ALA A 68 -19.67 8.38 -0.16
C ALA A 68 -18.81 8.95 -1.29
N ALA A 69 -19.37 9.88 -2.06
CA ALA A 69 -18.66 10.51 -3.17
C ALA A 69 -17.43 11.31 -2.73
N ASP A 70 -17.40 11.75 -1.48
CA ASP A 70 -16.28 12.50 -0.90
C ASP A 70 -15.40 11.64 0.02
N ASP A 71 -15.50 10.32 -0.07
CA ASP A 71 -14.69 9.42 0.74
C ASP A 71 -13.21 9.60 0.46
N LEU A 72 -12.40 9.50 1.50
CA LEU A 72 -10.94 9.66 1.40
C LEU A 72 -10.28 8.64 0.47
N ALA A 73 -10.91 7.50 0.24
CA ALA A 73 -10.42 6.48 -0.67
C ALA A 73 -10.15 7.02 -2.08
N TYR A 74 -10.96 7.95 -2.56
CA TYR A 74 -10.74 8.56 -3.87
C TYR A 74 -9.44 9.36 -3.91
N ILE A 75 -9.13 10.08 -2.84
CA ILE A 75 -7.88 10.87 -2.77
C ILE A 75 -6.68 9.93 -2.74
N THR A 76 -6.73 8.88 -1.93
CA THR A 76 -5.68 7.88 -1.87
C THR A 76 -5.46 7.22 -3.24
N TYR A 77 -6.54 6.89 -3.93
CA TYR A 77 -6.48 6.32 -5.28
C TYR A 77 -5.76 7.26 -6.25
N TYR A 78 -6.14 8.52 -6.29
CA TYR A 78 -5.49 9.49 -7.17
C TYR A 78 -4.02 9.72 -6.80
N ALA A 79 -3.73 9.86 -5.53
CA ALA A 79 -2.36 10.09 -5.06
C ALA A 79 -1.44 8.91 -5.41
N ASP A 80 -1.92 7.69 -5.20
CA ASP A 80 -1.17 6.49 -5.54
C ASP A 80 -0.89 6.41 -7.05
N ASN A 81 -1.89 6.70 -7.86
CA ASN A 81 -1.72 6.69 -9.32
C ASN A 81 -0.74 7.75 -9.81
N VAL A 82 -0.79 8.95 -9.24
CA VAL A 82 0.15 10.02 -9.58
C VAL A 82 1.58 9.63 -9.17
N ALA A 83 1.75 9.11 -7.97
CA ALA A 83 3.07 8.71 -7.47
C ALA A 83 3.68 7.57 -8.27
N ALA A 84 2.85 6.63 -8.73
CA ALA A 84 3.30 5.47 -9.48
C ALA A 84 3.43 5.73 -11.00
N PHE A 85 3.07 6.91 -11.48
CA PHE A 85 3.01 7.18 -12.91
C PHE A 85 4.36 6.99 -13.61
N THR A 86 5.42 7.52 -13.04
CA THR A 86 6.77 7.38 -13.60
C THR A 86 7.20 5.92 -13.61
N ASP A 87 7.00 5.24 -12.50
CA ASP A 87 7.38 3.83 -12.36
C ASP A 87 6.66 2.96 -13.39
N ARG A 88 5.39 3.21 -13.63
CA ARG A 88 4.63 2.47 -14.63
C ARG A 88 5.13 2.70 -16.05
N ARG A 89 5.58 3.91 -16.34
CA ARG A 89 6.13 4.20 -17.66
C ARG A 89 7.44 3.48 -17.91
N GLU A 90 8.27 3.38 -16.89
CA GLU A 90 9.55 2.68 -16.97
C GLU A 90 9.37 1.16 -16.98
N ALA A 91 8.36 0.68 -16.25
CA ALA A 91 8.06 -0.73 -16.13
C ALA A 91 7.19 -1.30 -17.25
N SER A 92 6.76 -0.46 -18.20
CA SER A 92 5.84 -0.90 -19.26
C SER A 92 6.40 -1.98 -20.16
N GLU A 93 7.69 -2.23 -20.11
CA GLU A 93 8.35 -3.30 -20.85
C GLU A 93 8.57 -4.58 -20.04
N GLN A 94 8.23 -4.56 -18.76
CA GLN A 94 8.37 -5.71 -17.88
C GLN A 94 7.01 -6.06 -17.30
N GLU A 95 6.52 -7.24 -17.63
CA GLU A 95 5.23 -7.74 -17.14
C GLU A 95 5.31 -8.18 -15.68
N ASP A 96 6.09 -7.52 -14.87
CA ASP A 96 6.36 -8.04 -13.55
C ASP A 96 5.31 -7.61 -12.55
N GLY A 97 4.50 -8.56 -12.15
CA GLY A 97 3.70 -8.42 -10.95
C GLY A 97 4.56 -8.35 -9.70
N PHE A 98 3.93 -8.12 -8.58
CA PHE A 98 4.60 -8.07 -7.29
C PHE A 98 5.22 -9.43 -6.96
N ASP A 99 6.53 -9.48 -6.83
CA ASP A 99 7.27 -10.69 -6.51
C ASP A 99 7.50 -10.79 -4.99
N LYS A 100 6.87 -11.78 -4.37
CA LYS A 100 6.98 -12.02 -2.93
C LYS A 100 8.33 -12.59 -2.50
N THR A 101 9.10 -13.11 -3.43
CA THR A 101 10.38 -13.74 -3.12
C THR A 101 11.52 -12.74 -3.00
N ILE A 102 11.34 -11.56 -3.57
CA ILE A 102 12.34 -10.48 -3.51
C ILE A 102 12.17 -9.72 -2.20
N PRO A 103 13.21 -9.59 -1.39
CA PRO A 103 13.13 -8.78 -0.17
C PRO A 103 12.80 -7.33 -0.49
N LEU A 104 12.07 -6.69 0.42
CA LEU A 104 11.80 -5.26 0.31
C LEU A 104 13.02 -4.47 0.75
N ASP A 105 13.36 -3.46 -0.04
CA ASP A 105 14.44 -2.56 0.32
C ASP A 105 14.03 -1.65 1.48
N SER A 106 14.95 -1.43 2.38
CA SER A 106 14.72 -0.48 3.46
C SER A 106 14.97 0.94 2.97
N VAL A 107 14.03 1.83 3.25
CA VAL A 107 14.19 3.27 2.99
C VAL A 107 15.44 3.81 3.69
N PHE A 108 15.73 3.30 4.88
CA PHE A 108 16.92 3.73 5.62
C PHE A 108 18.21 3.32 4.93
N ASN A 109 18.25 2.18 4.29
CA ASN A 109 19.40 1.77 3.49
C ASN A 109 19.63 2.72 2.31
N ILE A 110 18.56 3.10 1.64
CA ILE A 110 18.63 4.04 0.51
C ILE A 110 19.16 5.39 0.99
N LEU A 111 18.63 5.90 2.10
CA LEU A 111 19.05 7.19 2.66
C LEU A 111 20.51 7.18 3.11
N ASN A 112 21.01 6.05 3.54
CA ASN A 112 22.40 5.90 3.96
C ASN A 112 23.37 5.56 2.82
N GLY A 113 22.87 5.47 1.60
CA GLY A 113 23.70 5.11 0.45
C GLY A 113 24.11 3.65 0.37
N ASN A 114 23.43 2.79 1.12
CA ASN A 114 23.77 1.37 1.21
C ASN A 114 22.85 0.47 0.38
N CYS A 115 21.97 1.05 -0.41
CA CYS A 115 20.87 0.35 -1.03
C CYS A 115 21.27 -0.88 -1.85
N LEU A 116 22.39 -0.82 -2.54
CA LEU A 116 22.77 -1.90 -3.46
C LEU A 116 23.41 -3.09 -2.77
N LEU A 117 24.01 -2.88 -1.63
CA LEU A 117 24.77 -3.93 -0.98
C LEU A 117 23.92 -4.90 -0.20
N TYR A 118 22.71 -4.46 0.10
CA TYR A 118 21.82 -5.21 0.94
C TYR A 118 20.87 -6.09 0.22
N THR A 119 21.05 -6.17 -1.05
CA THR A 119 20.45 -7.23 -1.84
C THR A 119 21.15 -8.55 -1.62
N SER A 120 22.12 -8.59 -0.75
CA SER A 120 22.82 -9.81 -0.47
C SER A 120 21.86 -10.91 0.00
N PRO A 121 22.18 -12.16 -0.26
CA PRO A 121 21.26 -13.25 -0.03
C PRO A 121 20.98 -13.55 1.43
N SER A 122 21.86 -13.18 2.33
CA SER A 122 21.70 -13.55 3.72
C SER A 122 20.37 -13.16 4.36
N PRO A 123 19.80 -12.00 4.08
CA PRO A 123 18.53 -11.64 4.69
C PRO A 123 17.33 -12.44 4.23
N ARG A 124 17.50 -13.33 3.32
CA ARG A 124 16.41 -14.10 2.75
C ARG A 124 16.15 -15.41 3.45
N ASP A 125 17.03 -15.74 4.29
CA ASP A 125 16.96 -17.00 5.01
C ASP A 125 15.83 -17.03 6.02
#